data_1c6844bad9870e6a2f7d5e8aaf671e74
#
_entry.id   1c6844bad9870e6a2f7d5e8aaf671e74
#
_cell.length_a   1.000
_cell.length_b   1.000
_cell.length_c   1.000
_cell.angle_alpha   90.00
_cell.angle_beta   90.00
_cell.angle_gamma   90.00
#
_symmetry.space_group_name_H-M   'P 1'
#
loop_
_entity.id
_entity.type
_entity.pdbx_description
1 polymer ?
#
loop_
_entity_poly.entity_id
_entity_poly.type
_entity_poly.pdbx_seq_one_letter_code
_entity_poly.pdbx_strand_id
1 'polypeptide(L)'
;MKLKYCYPLFFFFLTSCSSISSMKFWESSEIDTDEPMLLIDVKNNEGISENWKIKLSGNNDLGNFIPSFSADKLFFSDEIGSINSYEASSGNLLWSTKESELSSGTASGFGVVVVSDKLGNVISYDQIDGTKLWSKNVKAGVLSQAAIDASVVVVKTSAGELIALDKNNGEIVWSYRSQLPLLTVRGSSSP
;
A
#
# COMPACT_ATOMS: atom_id res chain seq x y z
N MET A 1 31.98 -1.67 80.66
CA MET A 1 32.16 -3.10 80.97
C MET A 1 31.64 -3.89 79.77
N LYS A 2 32.55 -4.35 78.91
CA LYS A 2 32.54 -5.48 77.98
C LYS A 2 31.38 -5.69 77.02
N LEU A 3 31.43 -4.99 75.92
CA LEU A 3 30.80 -5.29 74.66
C LEU A 3 31.65 -6.36 73.96
N LYS A 4 31.26 -7.60 73.98
CA LYS A 4 32.07 -8.71 73.43
C LYS A 4 31.24 -9.86 72.84
N TYR A 5 30.17 -9.66 72.16
CA TYR A 5 29.47 -10.79 71.50
C TYR A 5 28.55 -10.35 70.35
N CYS A 6 28.97 -9.49 69.46
CA CYS A 6 28.12 -9.14 68.31
C CYS A 6 28.81 -9.32 66.93
N TYR A 7 29.90 -10.14 66.84
CA TYR A 7 30.68 -10.24 65.60
C TYR A 7 30.56 -11.54 64.82
N PRO A 8 29.98 -12.65 65.29
CA PRO A 8 29.88 -13.83 64.41
C PRO A 8 28.56 -13.93 63.68
N LEU A 9 27.53 -13.11 63.95
CA LEU A 9 26.21 -13.26 63.29
C LEU A 9 26.11 -12.56 61.94
N PHE A 10 27.04 -11.64 61.65
CA PHE A 10 27.01 -10.87 60.38
C PHE A 10 27.76 -11.52 59.22
N PHE A 11 28.54 -12.59 59.50
CA PHE A 11 29.33 -13.25 58.47
C PHE A 11 28.65 -14.43 57.79
N PHE A 12 27.45 -14.82 58.29
CA PHE A 12 26.72 -15.98 57.74
C PHE A 12 25.76 -15.61 56.59
N PHE A 13 25.55 -14.32 56.30
CA PHE A 13 24.63 -13.87 55.25
C PHE A 13 25.26 -13.65 53.89
N LEU A 14 26.58 -13.81 53.76
CA LEU A 14 27.25 -13.53 52.47
C LEU A 14 27.58 -14.76 51.61
N THR A 15 27.22 -15.97 52.04
CA THR A 15 27.51 -17.19 51.26
C THR A 15 26.29 -17.81 50.61
N SER A 16 25.15 -17.13 50.56
CA SER A 16 23.89 -17.65 50.04
C SER A 16 23.55 -17.21 48.62
N CYS A 17 24.51 -16.67 47.85
CA CYS A 17 24.23 -16.19 46.49
C CYS A 17 24.71 -17.10 45.34
N SER A 18 25.19 -18.33 45.64
CA SER A 18 25.70 -19.19 44.57
C SER A 18 24.90 -20.46 44.27
N SER A 19 23.72 -20.62 44.88
CA SER A 19 22.94 -21.87 44.71
C SER A 19 21.57 -21.66 44.08
N ILE A 20 21.27 -20.46 43.58
CA ILE A 20 19.96 -20.18 42.92
C ILE A 20 20.03 -20.33 41.38
N SER A 21 21.19 -20.64 40.84
CA SER A 21 21.34 -20.83 39.36
C SER A 21 20.77 -22.14 38.80
N SER A 22 20.21 -23.01 39.64
CA SER A 22 19.59 -24.27 39.17
C SER A 22 18.07 -24.36 39.41
N MET A 23 17.42 -23.34 39.92
CA MET A 23 15.97 -23.28 39.92
C MET A 23 15.52 -22.51 38.67
N LYS A 24 15.48 -23.17 37.53
CA LYS A 24 14.73 -22.76 36.36
C LYS A 24 13.24 -22.91 36.64
N PHE A 25 12.68 -21.96 37.40
CA PHE A 25 11.27 -21.97 37.79
C PHE A 25 10.33 -21.45 36.70
N TRP A 26 10.86 -20.98 35.56
CA TRP A 26 10.13 -20.47 34.40
C TRP A 26 10.62 -21.08 33.06
N GLU A 27 11.09 -22.28 33.08
CA GLU A 27 11.00 -23.08 31.87
C GLU A 27 9.52 -23.47 31.70
N SER A 28 8.67 -22.46 31.47
CA SER A 28 7.50 -22.68 30.65
C SER A 28 8.07 -23.14 29.31
N SER A 29 7.63 -24.25 28.83
CA SER A 29 7.75 -24.65 27.44
C SER A 29 6.91 -23.66 26.61
N GLU A 30 7.28 -22.38 26.66
CA GLU A 30 6.85 -21.41 25.68
C GLU A 30 7.46 -21.91 24.38
N ILE A 31 6.61 -22.48 23.56
CA ILE A 31 6.85 -22.64 22.14
C ILE A 31 7.28 -21.22 21.73
N ASP A 32 8.56 -21.06 21.38
CA ASP A 32 9.07 -19.78 20.88
C ASP A 32 8.28 -19.47 19.61
N THR A 33 7.24 -18.65 19.80
CA THR A 33 6.34 -18.24 18.69
C THR A 33 7.06 -17.29 17.74
N ASP A 34 8.27 -16.85 18.10
CA ASP A 34 9.12 -16.00 17.28
C ASP A 34 10.09 -16.79 16.39
N GLU A 35 10.22 -18.10 16.59
CA GLU A 35 10.93 -18.93 15.62
C GLU A 35 10.13 -19.02 14.32
N PRO A 36 10.72 -18.64 13.17
CA PRO A 36 10.06 -18.78 11.88
C PRO A 36 9.68 -20.23 11.68
N MET A 37 8.40 -20.48 11.47
CA MET A 37 7.92 -21.84 11.12
C MET A 37 8.69 -22.34 9.91
N LEU A 38 9.25 -23.54 9.99
CA LEU A 38 9.87 -24.20 8.84
C LEU A 38 8.85 -24.24 7.70
N LEU A 39 9.24 -23.68 6.56
CA LEU A 39 8.46 -23.76 5.34
C LEU A 39 8.30 -25.24 4.98
N ILE A 40 7.08 -25.74 5.06
CA ILE A 40 6.73 -27.05 4.54
C ILE A 40 6.79 -26.94 3.02
N ASP A 41 7.52 -27.84 2.38
CA ASP A 41 7.53 -27.96 0.93
C ASP A 41 6.10 -28.25 0.45
N VAL A 42 5.40 -27.19 0.04
CA VAL A 42 4.09 -27.32 -0.57
C VAL A 42 4.31 -27.85 -1.98
N LYS A 43 4.04 -29.13 -2.19
CA LYS A 43 3.91 -29.67 -3.54
C LYS A 43 2.73 -28.97 -4.21
N ASN A 44 3.04 -27.90 -4.93
CA ASN A 44 2.06 -27.16 -5.72
C ASN A 44 1.64 -28.07 -6.89
N ASN A 45 0.56 -28.80 -6.72
CA ASN A 45 -0.03 -29.62 -7.78
C ASN A 45 -0.91 -28.79 -8.73
N GLU A 46 -1.12 -27.52 -8.43
CA GLU A 46 -1.84 -26.57 -9.27
C GLU A 46 -0.82 -25.95 -10.23
N GLY A 47 -0.77 -26.44 -11.44
CA GLY A 47 0.07 -25.86 -12.50
C GLY A 47 -0.41 -24.46 -12.86
N ILE A 48 0.23 -23.42 -12.30
CA ILE A 48 0.05 -22.05 -12.79
C ILE A 48 0.82 -21.93 -14.09
N SER A 49 0.12 -21.67 -15.19
CA SER A 49 0.72 -21.40 -16.50
C SER A 49 0.68 -19.90 -16.80
N GLU A 50 1.78 -19.37 -17.34
CA GLU A 50 1.83 -18.01 -17.85
C GLU A 50 1.09 -17.97 -19.20
N ASN A 51 -0.02 -17.23 -19.30
CA ASN A 51 -0.76 -17.08 -20.54
C ASN A 51 -0.11 -16.02 -21.45
N TRP A 52 0.35 -14.93 -20.88
CA TRP A 52 1.03 -13.85 -21.58
C TRP A 52 1.83 -12.98 -20.61
N LYS A 53 2.76 -12.20 -21.13
CA LYS A 53 3.63 -11.33 -20.37
C LYS A 53 3.87 -10.02 -21.10
N ILE A 54 3.80 -8.92 -20.37
CA ILE A 54 4.11 -7.58 -20.87
C ILE A 54 5.21 -6.98 -20.01
N LYS A 55 6.18 -6.36 -20.67
CA LYS A 55 7.20 -5.57 -20.00
C LYS A 55 6.76 -4.11 -19.99
N LEU A 56 6.53 -3.56 -18.81
CA LEU A 56 6.27 -2.14 -18.60
C LEU A 56 7.58 -1.35 -18.64
N SER A 57 7.52 -0.12 -19.12
CA SER A 57 8.64 0.82 -19.14
C SER A 57 8.53 1.79 -17.95
N GLY A 58 9.66 2.28 -17.46
CA GLY A 58 9.71 3.32 -16.41
C GLY A 58 10.20 2.80 -15.06
N ASN A 59 10.65 3.74 -14.22
CA ASN A 59 10.95 3.52 -12.81
C ASN A 59 9.71 3.93 -12.00
N ASN A 60 9.42 3.22 -10.92
CA ASN A 60 8.31 3.51 -10.02
C ASN A 60 8.85 4.12 -8.72
N ASP A 61 9.57 5.22 -8.84
CA ASP A 61 10.23 5.86 -7.68
C ASP A 61 9.23 6.59 -6.79
N LEU A 62 8.12 7.06 -7.36
CA LEU A 62 7.05 7.76 -6.65
C LEU A 62 5.69 7.20 -7.09
N GLY A 63 4.84 6.90 -6.11
CA GLY A 63 3.49 6.43 -6.36
C GLY A 63 3.35 4.90 -6.41
N ASN A 64 2.11 4.46 -6.41
CA ASN A 64 1.75 3.04 -6.46
C ASN A 64 1.12 2.74 -7.82
N PHE A 65 1.88 2.10 -8.71
CA PHE A 65 1.47 1.78 -10.07
C PHE A 65 0.89 0.36 -10.20
N ILE A 66 -0.04 0.03 -9.29
CA ILE A 66 -0.76 -1.25 -9.37
C ILE A 66 -1.70 -1.23 -10.57
N PRO A 67 -1.77 -2.32 -11.35
CA PRO A 67 -2.75 -2.47 -12.42
C PRO A 67 -4.18 -2.48 -11.87
N SER A 68 -5.14 -2.10 -12.69
CA SER A 68 -6.56 -2.27 -12.39
C SER A 68 -7.22 -3.21 -13.41
N PHE A 69 -8.26 -3.92 -12.95
CA PHE A 69 -9.02 -4.86 -13.76
C PHE A 69 -10.51 -4.50 -13.73
N SER A 70 -11.12 -4.38 -14.88
CA SER A 70 -12.56 -4.14 -15.02
C SER A 70 -13.04 -4.57 -16.41
N ALA A 71 -14.20 -5.20 -16.49
CA ALA A 71 -14.86 -5.59 -17.75
C ALA A 71 -13.92 -6.37 -18.70
N ASP A 72 -13.25 -7.40 -18.18
CA ASP A 72 -12.31 -8.27 -18.90
C ASP A 72 -11.12 -7.54 -19.54
N LYS A 73 -10.80 -6.35 -19.04
CA LYS A 73 -9.67 -5.53 -19.45
C LYS A 73 -8.73 -5.27 -18.29
N LEU A 74 -7.44 -5.25 -18.58
CA LEU A 74 -6.38 -4.83 -17.68
C LEU A 74 -5.87 -3.45 -18.09
N PHE A 75 -5.76 -2.57 -17.11
CA PHE A 75 -5.26 -1.23 -17.31
C PHE A 75 -3.96 -1.05 -16.55
N PHE A 76 -2.96 -0.50 -17.22
CA PHE A 76 -1.65 -0.22 -16.67
C PHE A 76 -1.27 1.21 -16.98
N SER A 77 -0.58 1.84 -16.03
CA SER A 77 0.10 3.10 -16.25
C SER A 77 1.52 3.03 -15.72
N ASP A 78 2.39 3.89 -16.24
CA ASP A 78 3.74 4.05 -15.77
C ASP A 78 4.04 5.51 -15.40
N GLU A 79 5.14 5.72 -14.69
CA GLU A 79 5.55 7.05 -14.25
C GLU A 79 5.82 8.02 -15.40
N ILE A 80 6.25 7.53 -16.56
CA ILE A 80 6.53 8.36 -17.74
C ILE A 80 5.29 8.79 -18.52
N GLY A 81 4.10 8.43 -18.02
CA GLY A 81 2.81 8.90 -18.53
C GLY A 81 2.10 7.98 -19.49
N SER A 82 2.58 6.76 -19.72
CA SER A 82 1.88 5.81 -20.59
C SER A 82 0.70 5.21 -19.83
N ILE A 83 -0.46 5.14 -20.50
CA ILE A 83 -1.67 4.50 -19.99
C ILE A 83 -2.15 3.55 -21.07
N ASN A 84 -2.28 2.28 -20.72
CA ASN A 84 -2.58 1.22 -21.68
C ASN A 84 -3.72 0.34 -21.18
N SER A 85 -4.54 -0.11 -22.11
CA SER A 85 -5.57 -1.12 -21.89
C SER A 85 -5.27 -2.37 -22.70
N TYR A 86 -5.39 -3.51 -22.05
CA TYR A 86 -5.16 -4.82 -22.65
C TYR A 86 -6.36 -5.74 -22.42
N GLU A 87 -6.62 -6.60 -23.37
CA GLU A 87 -7.54 -7.70 -23.19
C GLU A 87 -6.96 -8.71 -22.20
N ALA A 88 -7.67 -9.02 -21.13
CA ALA A 88 -7.16 -9.83 -20.05
C ALA A 88 -6.86 -11.28 -20.47
N SER A 89 -7.61 -11.82 -21.39
CA SER A 89 -7.47 -13.21 -21.86
C SER A 89 -6.26 -13.42 -22.77
N SER A 90 -5.95 -12.46 -23.64
CA SER A 90 -4.96 -12.59 -24.71
C SER A 90 -3.72 -11.71 -24.53
N GLY A 91 -3.81 -10.65 -23.70
CA GLY A 91 -2.76 -9.64 -23.59
C GLY A 91 -2.67 -8.70 -24.78
N ASN A 92 -3.65 -8.71 -25.69
CA ASN A 92 -3.67 -7.80 -26.83
C ASN A 92 -3.92 -6.36 -26.36
N LEU A 93 -3.14 -5.43 -26.91
CA LEU A 93 -3.32 -4.00 -26.66
C LEU A 93 -4.63 -3.55 -27.33
N LEU A 94 -5.53 -2.96 -26.52
CA LEU A 94 -6.79 -2.40 -27.00
C LEU A 94 -6.65 -0.93 -27.34
N TRP A 95 -6.08 -0.14 -26.44
CA TRP A 95 -5.74 1.26 -26.66
C TRP A 95 -4.55 1.69 -25.80
N SER A 96 -3.92 2.78 -26.21
CA SER A 96 -2.80 3.40 -25.53
C SER A 96 -2.92 4.91 -25.62
N THR A 97 -2.70 5.61 -24.52
CA THR A 97 -2.62 7.07 -24.48
C THR A 97 -1.43 7.50 -23.64
N LYS A 98 -1.05 8.78 -23.76
CA LYS A 98 0.10 9.34 -23.03
C LYS A 98 -0.24 10.69 -22.44
N GLU A 99 0.13 10.86 -21.17
CA GLU A 99 0.05 12.10 -20.41
C GLU A 99 1.44 12.59 -20.00
N SER A 100 1.47 13.64 -19.20
CA SER A 100 2.63 14.02 -18.41
C SER A 100 2.96 12.92 -17.38
N GLU A 101 4.06 13.10 -16.65
CA GLU A 101 4.49 12.14 -15.62
C GLU A 101 3.38 11.87 -14.60
N LEU A 102 3.03 10.60 -14.45
CA LEU A 102 2.00 10.15 -13.52
C LEU A 102 2.57 9.96 -12.12
N SER A 103 1.70 10.03 -11.12
CA SER A 103 2.00 9.82 -9.71
C SER A 103 1.22 8.66 -9.10
N SER A 104 0.25 8.09 -9.83
CA SER A 104 -0.54 6.95 -9.38
C SER A 104 -0.77 5.94 -10.50
N GLY A 105 -1.00 4.68 -10.10
CA GLY A 105 -1.50 3.65 -11.00
C GLY A 105 -2.94 3.92 -11.45
N THR A 106 -3.42 3.10 -12.37
CA THR A 106 -4.79 3.17 -12.90
C THR A 106 -5.81 2.69 -11.87
N ALA A 107 -6.91 3.41 -11.73
CA ALA A 107 -8.16 2.88 -11.18
C ALA A 107 -9.17 2.70 -12.32
N SER A 108 -9.93 1.62 -12.33
CA SER A 108 -10.92 1.36 -13.38
C SER A 108 -12.22 0.84 -12.82
N GLY A 109 -13.33 1.27 -13.38
CA GLY A 109 -14.67 0.84 -13.00
C GLY A 109 -15.74 1.77 -13.55
N PHE A 110 -16.95 1.28 -13.62
CA PHE A 110 -18.14 2.05 -14.03
C PHE A 110 -17.95 2.84 -15.33
N GLY A 111 -17.22 2.26 -16.30
CA GLY A 111 -16.99 2.85 -17.61
C GLY A 111 -15.86 3.85 -17.72
N VAL A 112 -15.11 4.11 -16.65
CA VAL A 112 -13.99 5.06 -16.65
C VAL A 112 -12.69 4.42 -16.18
N VAL A 113 -11.58 5.00 -16.62
CA VAL A 113 -10.21 4.76 -16.12
C VAL A 113 -9.66 6.07 -15.60
N VAL A 114 -9.17 6.07 -14.36
CA VAL A 114 -8.68 7.28 -13.68
C VAL A 114 -7.22 7.11 -13.32
N VAL A 115 -6.43 8.16 -13.56
CA VAL A 115 -5.02 8.29 -13.14
C VAL A 115 -4.80 9.67 -12.52
N SER A 116 -3.68 9.84 -11.85
CA SER A 116 -3.24 11.15 -11.36
C SER A 116 -1.82 11.45 -11.80
N ASP A 117 -1.53 12.73 -12.08
CA ASP A 117 -0.21 13.18 -12.44
C ASP A 117 0.55 13.84 -11.26
N LYS A 118 1.84 14.11 -11.46
CA LYS A 118 2.70 14.75 -10.45
C LYS A 118 2.32 16.20 -10.16
N LEU A 119 1.51 16.84 -11.01
CA LEU A 119 1.03 18.22 -10.84
C LEU A 119 -0.28 18.28 -10.03
N GLY A 120 -0.83 17.13 -9.62
CA GLY A 120 -2.07 17.03 -8.87
C GLY A 120 -3.32 17.08 -9.75
N ASN A 121 -3.20 16.76 -11.02
CA ASN A 121 -4.38 16.57 -11.87
C ASN A 121 -4.87 15.14 -11.70
N VAL A 122 -6.16 14.98 -11.49
CA VAL A 122 -6.90 13.73 -11.61
C VAL A 122 -7.51 13.72 -13.00
N ILE A 123 -7.27 12.66 -13.75
CA ILE A 123 -7.61 12.58 -15.17
C ILE A 123 -8.43 11.32 -15.41
N SER A 124 -9.55 11.46 -16.07
CA SER A 124 -10.46 10.36 -16.41
C SER A 124 -10.50 10.13 -17.91
N TYR A 125 -10.53 8.85 -18.27
CA TYR A 125 -10.63 8.36 -19.65
C TYR A 125 -11.81 7.43 -19.79
N ASP A 126 -12.35 7.35 -20.99
CA ASP A 126 -13.31 6.32 -21.35
C ASP A 126 -12.62 4.94 -21.30
N GLN A 127 -13.27 3.98 -20.66
CA GLN A 127 -12.73 2.64 -20.48
C GLN A 127 -12.64 1.84 -21.79
N ILE A 128 -13.45 2.20 -22.80
CA ILE A 128 -13.58 1.44 -24.05
C ILE A 128 -12.46 1.82 -25.03
N ASP A 129 -12.27 3.12 -25.24
CA ASP A 129 -11.40 3.65 -26.29
C ASP A 129 -10.23 4.52 -25.81
N GLY A 130 -10.15 4.83 -24.49
CA GLY A 130 -9.08 5.66 -23.93
C GLY A 130 -9.23 7.14 -24.24
N THR A 131 -10.38 7.60 -24.69
CA THR A 131 -10.65 9.04 -24.90
C THR A 131 -10.66 9.77 -23.56
N LYS A 132 -9.98 10.90 -23.46
CA LYS A 132 -9.99 11.75 -22.25
C LYS A 132 -11.36 12.37 -22.06
N LEU A 133 -11.98 12.08 -20.91
CA LEU A 133 -13.30 12.63 -20.53
C LEU A 133 -13.17 13.97 -19.81
N TRP A 134 -12.33 14.04 -18.79
CA TRP A 134 -12.08 15.24 -18.01
C TRP A 134 -10.73 15.23 -17.31
N SER A 135 -10.32 16.39 -16.84
CA SER A 135 -9.15 16.57 -15.99
C SER A 135 -9.43 17.63 -14.93
N LYS A 136 -9.11 17.34 -13.67
CA LYS A 136 -9.34 18.24 -12.53
C LYS A 136 -8.11 18.35 -11.67
N ASN A 137 -7.62 19.58 -11.46
CA ASN A 137 -6.53 19.83 -10.52
C ASN A 137 -7.07 19.90 -9.09
N VAL A 138 -6.57 19.02 -8.20
CA VAL A 138 -6.93 18.99 -6.78
C VAL A 138 -5.95 19.76 -5.88
N LYS A 139 -4.99 20.46 -6.47
CA LYS A 139 -4.01 21.36 -5.81
C LYS A 139 -3.13 20.65 -4.77
N ALA A 140 -3.04 19.32 -4.83
CA ALA A 140 -2.19 18.50 -3.97
C ALA A 140 -1.83 17.20 -4.71
N GLY A 141 -0.70 16.61 -4.37
CA GLY A 141 -0.28 15.34 -4.98
C GLY A 141 -1.24 14.21 -4.61
N VAL A 142 -1.54 13.35 -5.57
CA VAL A 142 -2.30 12.10 -5.40
C VAL A 142 -1.36 10.96 -5.72
N LEU A 143 -1.00 10.15 -4.72
CA LEU A 143 0.03 9.09 -4.83
C LEU A 143 -0.55 7.68 -4.80
N SER A 144 -1.86 7.55 -4.64
CA SER A 144 -2.59 6.28 -4.61
C SER A 144 -3.63 6.23 -5.69
N GLN A 145 -4.05 5.01 -6.03
CA GLN A 145 -5.18 4.80 -6.93
C GLN A 145 -6.45 5.44 -6.35
N ALA A 146 -7.30 5.95 -7.23
CA ALA A 146 -8.63 6.42 -6.87
C ALA A 146 -9.56 5.26 -6.52
N ALA A 147 -10.56 5.51 -5.68
CA ALA A 147 -11.73 4.64 -5.55
C ALA A 147 -12.83 5.16 -6.47
N ILE A 148 -13.49 4.25 -7.20
CA ILE A 148 -14.53 4.62 -8.18
C ILE A 148 -15.83 3.93 -7.81
N ASP A 149 -16.92 4.72 -7.79
CA ASP A 149 -18.29 4.25 -7.66
C ASP A 149 -19.12 4.71 -8.86
N ALA A 150 -20.38 4.32 -8.91
CA ALA A 150 -21.29 4.65 -10.01
C ALA A 150 -21.42 6.15 -10.30
N SER A 151 -21.27 7.01 -9.28
CA SER A 151 -21.47 8.46 -9.36
C SER A 151 -20.21 9.29 -9.09
N VAL A 152 -19.24 8.76 -8.31
CA VAL A 152 -18.11 9.54 -7.84
C VAL A 152 -16.79 8.81 -8.02
N VAL A 153 -15.73 9.61 -8.14
CA VAL A 153 -14.31 9.21 -8.07
C VAL A 153 -13.72 9.84 -6.81
N VAL A 154 -13.24 9.03 -5.88
CA VAL A 154 -12.65 9.50 -4.63
C VAL A 154 -11.14 9.38 -4.70
N VAL A 155 -10.43 10.47 -4.42
CA VAL A 155 -8.97 10.51 -4.35
C VAL A 155 -8.51 10.94 -2.98
N LYS A 156 -7.37 10.41 -2.55
CA LYS A 156 -6.67 10.82 -1.33
C LYS A 156 -5.46 11.64 -1.69
N THR A 157 -5.39 12.85 -1.15
CA THR A 157 -4.27 13.75 -1.41
C THR A 157 -3.15 13.57 -0.39
N SER A 158 -1.93 13.94 -0.77
CA SER A 158 -0.78 13.99 0.13
C SER A 158 -0.93 15.01 1.27
N ALA A 159 -1.92 15.90 1.18
CA ALA A 159 -2.29 16.86 2.23
C ALA A 159 -3.29 16.27 3.26
N GLY A 160 -3.63 14.97 3.17
CA GLY A 160 -4.57 14.32 4.09
C GLY A 160 -6.03 14.66 3.82
N GLU A 161 -6.35 15.06 2.62
CA GLU A 161 -7.71 15.36 2.19
C GLU A 161 -8.25 14.24 1.31
N LEU A 162 -9.49 13.81 1.54
CA LEU A 162 -10.27 12.99 0.63
C LEU A 162 -11.14 13.93 -0.19
N ILE A 163 -11.11 13.79 -1.50
CA ILE A 163 -11.89 14.59 -2.44
C ILE A 163 -12.70 13.65 -3.31
N ALA A 164 -14.01 13.84 -3.33
CA ALA A 164 -14.89 13.16 -4.27
C ALA A 164 -15.19 14.08 -5.46
N LEU A 165 -14.96 13.55 -6.64
CA LEU A 165 -15.20 14.20 -7.92
C LEU A 165 -16.42 13.52 -8.60
N ASP A 166 -17.28 14.26 -9.25
CA ASP A 166 -18.29 13.68 -10.10
C ASP A 166 -17.65 12.87 -11.23
N LYS A 167 -18.09 11.65 -11.40
CA LYS A 167 -17.49 10.70 -12.35
C LYS A 167 -17.55 11.20 -13.80
N ASN A 168 -18.59 11.97 -14.15
CA ASN A 168 -18.85 12.34 -15.54
C ASN A 168 -18.14 13.64 -15.97
N ASN A 169 -17.91 14.58 -15.05
CA ASN A 169 -17.38 15.90 -15.38
C ASN A 169 -16.17 16.34 -14.52
N GLY A 170 -15.82 15.56 -13.47
CA GLY A 170 -14.70 15.87 -12.59
C GLY A 170 -14.94 17.04 -11.63
N GLU A 171 -16.17 17.52 -11.45
CA GLU A 171 -16.47 18.56 -10.46
C GLU A 171 -16.43 18.00 -9.03
N ILE A 172 -15.96 18.83 -8.08
CA ILE A 172 -15.88 18.43 -6.68
C ILE A 172 -17.31 18.36 -6.11
N VAL A 173 -17.69 17.15 -5.65
CA VAL A 173 -18.97 16.90 -4.99
C VAL A 173 -18.84 17.17 -3.49
N TRP A 174 -17.77 16.69 -2.87
CA TRP A 174 -17.45 16.92 -1.48
C TRP A 174 -15.95 16.77 -1.24
N SER A 175 -15.47 17.36 -0.15
CA SER A 175 -14.13 17.08 0.37
C SER A 175 -14.19 16.89 1.88
N TYR A 176 -13.28 16.05 2.39
CA TYR A 176 -13.09 15.79 3.81
C TYR A 176 -11.61 15.89 4.15
N ARG A 177 -11.27 16.75 5.09
CA ARG A 177 -9.89 16.91 5.56
C ARG A 177 -9.74 16.34 6.97
N SER A 178 -8.83 15.37 7.10
CA SER A 178 -8.39 14.87 8.39
C SER A 178 -7.27 15.77 8.94
N GLN A 179 -7.23 15.96 10.26
CA GLN A 179 -6.08 16.59 10.90
C GLN A 179 -4.91 15.61 10.85
N LEU A 180 -3.87 15.96 10.09
CA LEU A 180 -2.65 15.17 10.05
C LEU A 180 -1.82 15.44 11.31
N PRO A 181 -1.19 14.43 11.91
CA PRO A 181 -0.15 14.61 12.93
C PRO A 181 1.00 15.47 12.38
N LEU A 182 1.73 16.15 13.28
CA LEU A 182 2.89 16.98 12.93
C LEU A 182 3.99 16.19 12.18
N LEU A 183 4.07 14.89 12.41
CA LEU A 183 4.94 13.95 11.71
C LEU A 183 4.05 12.89 11.03
N THR A 184 4.05 12.91 9.72
CA THR A 184 3.31 11.95 8.89
C THR A 184 4.22 11.40 7.82
N VAL A 185 4.29 10.07 7.72
CA VAL A 185 4.92 9.40 6.58
C VAL A 185 3.96 9.52 5.40
N ARG A 186 4.46 9.93 4.23
CA ARG A 186 3.67 9.94 3.00
C ARG A 186 3.23 8.52 2.68
N GLY A 187 1.95 8.23 2.89
CA GLY A 187 1.36 6.93 2.58
C GLY A 187 0.75 6.92 1.19
N SER A 188 0.99 5.84 0.47
CA SER A 188 0.36 5.54 -0.83
C SER A 188 -0.87 4.64 -0.69
N SER A 189 -1.45 4.52 0.52
CA SER A 189 -2.67 3.73 0.72
C SER A 189 -3.85 4.36 0.00
N SER A 190 -4.61 3.54 -0.73
CA SER A 190 -5.85 3.94 -1.39
C SER A 190 -6.90 4.46 -0.39
N PRO A 191 -7.84 5.29 -0.85
CA PRO A 191 -8.96 5.78 -0.06
C PRO A 191 -9.88 4.65 0.40
#